data_e3ff83a4d81114aa8a2b609bc679985f
#
_entry.id   e3ff83a4d81114aa8a2b609bc679985f
#
_cell.length_a   1.000
_cell.length_b   1.000
_cell.length_c   1.000
_cell.angle_alpha   90.00
_cell.angle_beta   90.00
_cell.angle_gamma   90.00
#
_symmetry.space_group_name_H-M   'P 1'
#
loop_
_entity.id
_entity.type
_entity.pdbx_description
1 polymer ?
#
loop_
_entity_poly.entity_id
_entity_poly.type
_entity_poly.pdbx_seq_one_letter_code
_entity_poly.pdbx_strand_id
1 'polypeptide(L)'
;MLKLPLKISRKKIGDGKVLLALSGGVDSSVAAALLAKAVGKQLTCVFVDHGLLRKDEGDQVEEVFGPQGEFDLNFIRINAADRYYAKLAGVTEPEKKRKIIGEEFIRIFEEESKKIGAVDFLAQGTIYPDVIESGLGKSAVIKSHHNVGGLPEDVDFKEIVEPLRILFKDEVRKAGLELGLPEHLVYRQPFPGPGLGIRIIGEVTAEKVKIVQDADAIYREEIDKAFDEGKMTAKPNQYFAALTNMRSVGVMGDFRTYDYAVALRAVNTSDFMTASCTEIPFEVLQTVMNRIINEVKGVNRVMYDLTSKPPGTIEME
;
A
#
# COMPACT_ATOMS: atom_id res chain seq x y z
N MET A 1 4.40 10.38 -24.02
CA MET A 1 4.84 10.78 -22.69
C MET A 1 6.12 10.04 -22.27
N LEU A 2 6.24 8.72 -22.44
CA LEU A 2 7.33 7.87 -21.94
C LEU A 2 8.70 7.99 -22.63
N LYS A 3 8.78 8.54 -23.86
CA LYS A 3 10.04 8.59 -24.64
C LYS A 3 11.20 9.25 -23.89
N LEU A 4 10.94 10.35 -23.18
CA LEU A 4 11.96 11.09 -22.46
C LEU A 4 12.42 10.37 -21.18
N PRO A 5 11.53 9.91 -20.26
CA PRO A 5 11.93 9.13 -19.10
C PRO A 5 12.70 7.86 -19.46
N LEU A 6 12.25 7.09 -20.47
CA LEU A 6 12.95 5.89 -20.95
C LEU A 6 14.37 6.21 -21.47
N LYS A 7 14.51 7.28 -22.27
CA LYS A 7 15.81 7.69 -22.80
C LYS A 7 16.76 8.12 -21.70
N ILE A 8 16.27 8.89 -20.72
CA ILE A 8 17.07 9.35 -19.58
C ILE A 8 17.54 8.15 -18.76
N SER A 9 16.62 7.24 -18.41
CA SER A 9 16.94 6.04 -17.63
C SER A 9 17.97 5.15 -18.33
N ARG A 10 17.80 4.85 -19.62
CA ARG A 10 18.78 4.09 -20.41
C ARG A 10 20.17 4.73 -20.44
N LYS A 11 20.22 6.05 -20.67
CA LYS A 11 21.48 6.78 -20.74
C LYS A 11 22.19 6.81 -19.38
N LYS A 12 21.44 6.95 -18.30
CA LYS A 12 21.98 7.03 -16.93
C LYS A 12 22.51 5.67 -16.45
N ILE A 13 21.75 4.61 -16.71
CA ILE A 13 22.04 3.27 -16.22
C ILE A 13 23.13 2.59 -17.05
N GLY A 14 23.10 2.74 -18.39
CA GLY A 14 24.02 2.03 -19.29
C GLY A 14 23.91 0.51 -19.08
N ASP A 15 25.06 -0.13 -18.81
CA ASP A 15 25.16 -1.58 -18.54
C ASP A 15 25.07 -1.93 -17.04
N GLY A 16 24.76 -0.94 -16.17
CA GLY A 16 24.70 -1.11 -14.73
C GLY A 16 23.50 -1.88 -14.23
N LYS A 17 23.62 -2.49 -13.05
CA LYS A 17 22.54 -3.21 -12.36
C LYS A 17 21.74 -2.24 -11.50
N VAL A 18 20.42 -2.39 -11.54
CA VAL A 18 19.46 -1.56 -10.80
C VAL A 18 18.70 -2.41 -9.80
N LEU A 19 18.59 -1.92 -8.56
CA LEU A 19 17.77 -2.51 -7.52
C LEU A 19 16.59 -1.57 -7.21
N LEU A 20 15.39 -2.10 -7.14
CA LEU A 20 14.18 -1.37 -6.79
C LEU A 20 13.45 -2.06 -5.65
N ALA A 21 13.16 -1.32 -4.59
CA ALA A 21 12.20 -1.75 -3.59
C ALA A 21 10.77 -1.54 -4.11
N LEU A 22 10.10 -2.64 -4.46
CA LEU A 22 8.75 -2.63 -4.98
C LEU A 22 7.76 -2.72 -3.81
N SER A 23 7.06 -1.63 -3.50
CA SER A 23 6.09 -1.58 -2.39
C SER A 23 4.70 -2.08 -2.76
N GLY A 24 4.43 -2.38 -4.05
CA GLY A 24 3.09 -2.65 -4.56
C GLY A 24 2.21 -1.39 -4.75
N GLY A 25 2.69 -0.21 -4.35
CA GLY A 25 2.02 1.07 -4.64
C GLY A 25 2.13 1.47 -6.11
N VAL A 26 1.25 2.38 -6.56
CA VAL A 26 1.19 2.83 -7.97
C VAL A 26 2.54 3.33 -8.46
N ASP A 27 3.20 4.21 -7.70
CA ASP A 27 4.43 4.87 -8.13
C ASP A 27 5.59 3.88 -8.29
N SER A 28 5.79 3.00 -7.31
CA SER A 28 6.82 1.95 -7.40
C SER A 28 6.54 0.96 -8.52
N SER A 29 5.28 0.64 -8.79
CA SER A 29 4.87 -0.24 -9.89
C SER A 29 5.12 0.39 -11.26
N VAL A 30 4.81 1.68 -11.42
CA VAL A 30 5.10 2.42 -12.67
C VAL A 30 6.60 2.59 -12.87
N ALA A 31 7.36 2.85 -11.79
CA ALA A 31 8.82 2.90 -11.86
C ALA A 31 9.42 1.55 -12.29
N ALA A 32 8.92 0.43 -11.73
CA ALA A 32 9.33 -0.92 -12.12
C ALA A 32 9.05 -1.21 -13.59
N ALA A 33 7.83 -0.96 -14.06
CA ALA A 33 7.43 -1.17 -15.44
C ALA A 33 8.24 -0.31 -16.43
N LEU A 34 8.49 0.95 -16.10
CA LEU A 34 9.31 1.86 -16.91
C LEU A 34 10.76 1.38 -16.99
N LEU A 35 11.35 1.00 -15.85
CA LEU A 35 12.72 0.51 -15.80
C LEU A 35 12.87 -0.86 -16.49
N ALA A 36 11.92 -1.77 -16.33
CA ALA A 36 11.89 -3.03 -17.07
C ALA A 36 11.93 -2.78 -18.58
N LYS A 37 11.13 -1.84 -19.08
CA LYS A 37 11.13 -1.45 -20.50
C LYS A 37 12.42 -0.72 -20.94
N ALA A 38 13.10 -0.07 -19.99
CA ALA A 38 14.35 0.65 -20.27
C ALA A 38 15.56 -0.29 -20.32
N VAL A 39 15.70 -1.19 -19.34
CA VAL A 39 16.94 -1.95 -19.10
C VAL A 39 16.74 -3.46 -18.90
N GLY A 40 15.50 -3.95 -18.95
CA GLY A 40 15.20 -5.39 -18.87
C GLY A 40 15.75 -6.06 -17.61
N LYS A 41 16.39 -7.20 -17.77
CA LYS A 41 16.99 -8.02 -16.69
C LYS A 41 18.13 -7.35 -15.90
N GLN A 42 18.56 -6.15 -16.25
CA GLN A 42 19.44 -5.35 -15.38
C GLN A 42 18.70 -4.87 -14.13
N LEU A 43 17.33 -4.83 -14.17
CA LEU A 43 16.49 -4.47 -13.05
C LEU A 43 16.19 -5.70 -12.20
N THR A 44 16.42 -5.58 -10.89
CA THR A 44 15.92 -6.49 -9.86
C THR A 44 14.96 -5.75 -8.95
N CYS A 45 13.72 -6.24 -8.87
CA CYS A 45 12.71 -5.75 -7.96
C CYS A 45 12.60 -6.66 -6.73
N VAL A 46 12.75 -6.11 -5.53
CA VAL A 46 12.52 -6.81 -4.28
C VAL A 46 11.18 -6.36 -3.71
N PHE A 47 10.25 -7.28 -3.58
CA PHE A 47 8.94 -7.07 -2.99
C PHE A 47 8.89 -7.76 -1.62
N VAL A 48 8.69 -6.96 -0.57
CA VAL A 48 8.57 -7.47 0.81
C VAL A 48 7.11 -7.62 1.16
N ASP A 49 6.64 -8.86 1.21
CA ASP A 49 5.31 -9.18 1.73
C ASP A 49 5.38 -9.27 3.26
N HIS A 50 5.07 -8.18 3.90
CA HIS A 50 5.12 -8.05 5.36
C HIS A 50 3.87 -8.58 6.09
N GLY A 51 2.93 -9.20 5.36
CA GLY A 51 1.71 -9.73 5.94
C GLY A 51 0.66 -8.68 6.35
N LEU A 52 0.95 -7.38 6.18
CA LEU A 52 0.04 -6.27 6.49
C LEU A 52 -0.56 -5.65 5.23
N LEU A 53 -0.47 -6.33 4.09
CA LEU A 53 -1.08 -5.94 2.83
C LEU A 53 -2.58 -6.24 2.84
N ARG A 54 -3.32 -5.62 1.92
CA ARG A 54 -4.71 -6.01 1.64
C ARG A 54 -4.77 -7.48 1.22
N LYS A 55 -5.96 -8.06 1.33
CA LYS A 55 -6.21 -9.42 0.85
C LYS A 55 -5.76 -9.59 -0.60
N ASP A 56 -4.98 -10.63 -0.85
CA ASP A 56 -4.46 -11.05 -2.16
C ASP A 56 -3.56 -10.00 -2.88
N GLU A 57 -3.21 -8.89 -2.21
CA GLU A 57 -2.42 -7.81 -2.84
C GLU A 57 -1.01 -8.26 -3.21
N GLY A 58 -0.36 -9.09 -2.39
CA GLY A 58 0.96 -9.66 -2.69
C GLY A 58 0.94 -10.55 -3.94
N ASP A 59 -0.11 -11.36 -4.07
CA ASP A 59 -0.28 -12.25 -5.22
C ASP A 59 -0.56 -11.45 -6.51
N GLN A 60 -1.36 -10.39 -6.44
CA GLN A 60 -1.58 -9.47 -7.56
C GLN A 60 -0.30 -8.79 -8.04
N VAL A 61 0.59 -8.42 -7.12
CA VAL A 61 1.91 -7.84 -7.49
C VAL A 61 2.78 -8.89 -8.17
N GLU A 62 2.81 -10.11 -7.66
CA GLU A 62 3.56 -11.22 -8.25
C GLU A 62 3.00 -11.65 -9.60
N GLU A 63 1.68 -11.63 -9.79
CA GLU A 63 1.05 -11.91 -11.09
C GLU A 63 1.55 -10.94 -12.18
N VAL A 64 1.74 -9.66 -11.83
CA VAL A 64 2.18 -8.62 -12.78
C VAL A 64 3.69 -8.64 -13.02
N PHE A 65 4.49 -8.76 -11.95
CA PHE A 65 5.94 -8.58 -12.01
C PHE A 65 6.75 -9.87 -11.83
N GLY A 66 6.10 -10.95 -11.42
CA GLY A 66 6.73 -12.24 -11.20
C GLY A 66 7.12 -12.96 -12.49
N PRO A 67 7.63 -14.19 -12.39
CA PRO A 67 8.13 -14.97 -13.53
C PRO A 67 7.07 -15.27 -14.62
N GLN A 68 5.80 -15.19 -14.28
CA GLN A 68 4.67 -15.38 -15.21
C GLN A 68 4.12 -14.05 -15.73
N GLY A 69 4.61 -12.92 -15.23
CA GLY A 69 4.17 -11.60 -15.63
C GLY A 69 4.75 -11.14 -16.96
N GLU A 70 4.22 -10.02 -17.47
CA GLU A 70 4.57 -9.49 -18.78
C GLU A 70 5.87 -8.66 -18.80
N PHE A 71 6.44 -8.36 -17.63
CA PHE A 71 7.60 -7.47 -17.51
C PHE A 71 8.91 -8.26 -17.45
N ASP A 72 9.84 -7.95 -18.35
CA ASP A 72 11.19 -8.54 -18.38
C ASP A 72 12.09 -7.92 -17.30
N LEU A 73 12.05 -8.47 -16.09
CA LEU A 73 12.85 -8.05 -14.93
C LEU A 73 13.15 -9.25 -14.03
N ASN A 74 14.03 -9.08 -13.04
CA ASN A 74 14.18 -10.05 -11.97
C ASN A 74 13.27 -9.67 -10.81
N PHE A 75 12.40 -10.58 -10.39
CA PHE A 75 11.46 -10.37 -9.27
C PHE A 75 11.79 -11.30 -8.12
N ILE A 76 11.88 -10.72 -6.92
CA ILE A 76 12.12 -11.45 -5.67
C ILE A 76 11.02 -11.05 -4.68
N ARG A 77 10.17 -12.03 -4.31
CA ARG A 77 9.18 -11.87 -3.23
C ARG A 77 9.72 -12.46 -1.94
N ILE A 78 9.72 -11.67 -0.89
CA ILE A 78 10.12 -12.08 0.46
C ILE A 78 8.86 -12.18 1.32
N ASN A 79 8.49 -13.38 1.72
CA ASN A 79 7.43 -13.56 2.71
C ASN A 79 8.01 -13.33 4.11
N ALA A 80 7.69 -12.19 4.70
CA ALA A 80 8.22 -11.76 5.98
C ALA A 80 7.13 -11.62 7.08
N ALA A 81 5.91 -12.10 6.83
CA ALA A 81 4.76 -11.90 7.71
C ALA A 81 5.04 -12.29 9.16
N ASP A 82 5.59 -13.49 9.40
CA ASP A 82 5.91 -13.97 10.75
C ASP A 82 6.93 -13.08 11.47
N ARG A 83 7.88 -12.54 10.73
CA ARG A 83 8.91 -11.64 11.25
C ARG A 83 8.31 -10.32 11.72
N TYR A 84 7.37 -9.76 10.95
CA TYR A 84 6.64 -8.55 11.33
C TYR A 84 5.72 -8.80 12.52
N TYR A 85 4.97 -9.89 12.53
CA TYR A 85 4.11 -10.21 13.67
C TYR A 85 4.90 -10.40 14.96
N ALA A 86 6.06 -11.05 14.91
CA ALA A 86 6.94 -11.20 16.07
C ALA A 86 7.44 -9.84 16.60
N LYS A 87 7.78 -8.90 15.71
CA LYS A 87 8.25 -7.55 16.08
C LYS A 87 7.13 -6.66 16.62
N LEU A 88 5.90 -6.86 16.17
CA LEU A 88 4.74 -6.08 16.57
C LEU A 88 4.01 -6.65 17.79
N ALA A 89 4.42 -7.82 18.29
CA ALA A 89 3.82 -8.45 19.46
C ALA A 89 3.88 -7.52 20.67
N GLY A 90 2.73 -7.25 21.31
CA GLY A 90 2.58 -6.35 22.45
C GLY A 90 2.73 -4.86 22.13
N VAL A 91 2.91 -4.47 20.87
CA VAL A 91 3.05 -3.06 20.47
C VAL A 91 1.67 -2.47 20.17
N THR A 92 1.27 -1.47 20.94
CA THR A 92 -0.05 -0.83 20.83
C THR A 92 0.03 0.65 20.44
N GLU A 93 1.20 1.26 20.52
CA GLU A 93 1.40 2.68 20.28
C GLU A 93 1.63 2.91 18.77
N PRO A 94 0.84 3.80 18.10
CA PRO A 94 0.82 3.96 16.64
C PRO A 94 2.18 4.32 16.03
N GLU A 95 2.89 5.29 16.60
CA GLU A 95 4.19 5.72 16.08
C GLU A 95 5.26 4.63 16.23
N LYS A 96 5.17 3.83 17.30
CA LYS A 96 6.06 2.70 17.49
C LYS A 96 5.82 1.59 16.46
N LYS A 97 4.54 1.33 16.12
CA LYS A 97 4.20 0.41 15.03
C LYS A 97 4.80 0.89 13.71
N ARG A 98 4.58 2.17 13.35
CA ARG A 98 5.10 2.78 12.11
C ARG A 98 6.61 2.63 12.02
N LYS A 99 7.30 2.95 13.11
CA LYS A 99 8.77 2.85 13.20
C LYS A 99 9.26 1.42 13.01
N ILE A 100 8.67 0.45 13.72
CA ILE A 100 9.04 -0.97 13.61
C ILE A 100 8.82 -1.48 12.19
N ILE A 101 7.67 -1.18 11.59
CA ILE A 101 7.34 -1.64 10.24
C ILE A 101 8.35 -1.09 9.22
N GLY A 102 8.69 0.18 9.34
CA GLY A 102 9.65 0.80 8.44
C GLY A 102 11.09 0.32 8.62
N GLU A 103 11.57 0.25 9.85
CA GLU A 103 12.92 -0.26 10.14
C GLU A 103 13.08 -1.71 9.67
N GLU A 104 12.06 -2.53 9.86
CA GLU A 104 12.12 -3.93 9.45
C GLU A 104 12.13 -4.09 7.94
N PHE A 105 11.37 -3.24 7.22
CA PHE A 105 11.40 -3.22 5.76
C PHE A 105 12.82 -2.96 5.23
N ILE A 106 13.52 -1.98 5.81
CA ILE A 106 14.89 -1.66 5.40
C ILE A 106 15.83 -2.82 5.68
N ARG A 107 15.75 -3.41 6.88
CA ARG A 107 16.62 -4.55 7.24
C ARG A 107 16.46 -5.72 6.27
N ILE A 108 15.22 -6.07 5.93
CA ILE A 108 14.94 -7.13 4.97
C ILE A 108 15.50 -6.76 3.59
N PHE A 109 15.30 -5.52 3.17
CA PHE A 109 15.79 -5.04 1.88
C PHE A 109 17.33 -5.08 1.82
N GLU A 110 18.02 -4.68 2.89
CA GLU A 110 19.48 -4.78 3.02
C GLU A 110 19.98 -6.23 3.01
N GLU A 111 19.31 -7.11 3.74
CA GLU A 111 19.63 -8.55 3.75
C GLU A 111 19.54 -9.16 2.35
N GLU A 112 18.49 -8.83 1.60
CA GLU A 112 18.30 -9.33 0.24
C GLU A 112 19.28 -8.67 -0.76
N SER A 113 19.54 -7.38 -0.62
CA SER A 113 20.51 -6.69 -1.48
C SER A 113 21.92 -7.30 -1.38
N LYS A 114 22.34 -7.71 -0.17
CA LYS A 114 23.61 -8.41 0.04
C LYS A 114 23.67 -9.77 -0.69
N LYS A 115 22.54 -10.49 -0.77
CA LYS A 115 22.45 -11.76 -1.52
C LYS A 115 22.51 -11.56 -3.03
N ILE A 116 21.91 -10.46 -3.53
CA ILE A 116 21.93 -10.09 -4.95
C ILE A 116 23.36 -9.72 -5.39
N GLY A 117 24.18 -9.21 -4.47
CA GLY A 117 25.55 -8.77 -4.72
C GLY A 117 25.63 -7.32 -5.22
N ALA A 118 26.72 -6.98 -5.90
CA ALA A 118 26.96 -5.60 -6.31
C ALA A 118 25.86 -5.07 -7.23
N VAL A 119 25.27 -3.94 -6.84
CA VAL A 119 24.32 -3.13 -7.61
C VAL A 119 24.92 -1.74 -7.85
N ASP A 120 24.66 -1.20 -9.04
CA ASP A 120 25.22 0.12 -9.41
C ASP A 120 24.24 1.24 -9.04
N PHE A 121 22.95 0.97 -9.08
CA PHE A 121 21.91 1.98 -8.90
C PHE A 121 20.79 1.50 -8.00
N LEU A 122 20.34 2.37 -7.08
CA LEU A 122 19.08 2.19 -6.36
C LEU A 122 18.00 3.00 -7.08
N ALA A 123 16.86 2.35 -7.41
CA ALA A 123 15.75 3.05 -8.02
C ALA A 123 14.67 3.39 -6.98
N GLN A 124 14.02 4.53 -7.13
CA GLN A 124 12.93 5.01 -6.28
C GLN A 124 11.77 5.54 -7.12
N GLY A 125 10.56 5.34 -6.63
CA GLY A 125 9.31 5.80 -7.26
C GLY A 125 8.96 7.26 -6.92
N THR A 126 9.92 8.11 -6.62
CA THR A 126 9.72 9.54 -6.32
C THR A 126 9.02 10.25 -7.47
N ILE A 127 7.97 11.01 -7.18
CA ILE A 127 7.22 11.83 -8.14
C ILE A 127 7.41 13.33 -7.88
N TYR A 128 6.96 14.20 -8.80
CA TYR A 128 7.22 15.64 -8.71
C TYR A 128 6.64 16.29 -7.44
N PRO A 129 5.45 15.98 -6.94
CA PRO A 129 4.95 16.48 -5.66
C PRO A 129 5.89 16.17 -4.47
N ASP A 130 6.48 14.98 -4.41
CA ASP A 130 7.42 14.60 -3.34
C ASP A 130 8.66 15.49 -3.35
N VAL A 131 9.11 15.89 -4.53
CA VAL A 131 10.25 16.81 -4.71
C VAL A 131 9.93 18.20 -4.17
N ILE A 132 8.72 18.71 -4.44
CA ILE A 132 8.28 20.03 -3.94
C ILE A 132 8.16 20.02 -2.42
N GLU A 133 7.52 19.00 -1.86
CA GLU A 133 7.33 18.86 -0.41
C GLU A 133 8.66 18.69 0.35
N SER A 134 9.64 18.06 -0.29
CA SER A 134 10.98 17.87 0.30
C SER A 134 11.84 19.13 0.32
N GLY A 135 11.40 20.22 -0.34
CA GLY A 135 12.15 21.48 -0.48
C GLY A 135 13.22 21.39 -1.56
N LEU A 136 13.42 22.48 -2.33
CA LEU A 136 14.41 22.62 -3.40
C LEU A 136 15.87 22.71 -2.92
N GLY A 137 16.24 22.13 -1.79
CA GLY A 137 17.54 22.28 -1.14
C GLY A 137 18.31 20.98 -0.96
N LYS A 138 19.44 20.90 -1.63
CA LYS A 138 20.65 20.08 -1.38
C LYS A 138 20.47 18.88 -0.43
N SER A 139 20.70 17.69 -0.98
CA SER A 139 20.73 16.40 -0.29
C SER A 139 19.35 15.90 0.08
N ALA A 140 18.96 14.82 -0.53
CA ALA A 140 17.77 14.07 -0.21
C ALA A 140 17.75 13.69 1.28
N VAL A 141 17.36 14.62 2.12
CA VAL A 141 16.75 14.26 3.41
C VAL A 141 15.40 13.72 3.01
N ILE A 142 15.38 12.44 2.78
CA ILE A 142 14.18 11.67 2.50
C ILE A 142 13.24 11.89 3.68
N LYS A 143 12.18 12.66 3.44
CA LYS A 143 11.17 12.90 4.48
C LYS A 143 10.58 11.57 4.91
N SER A 144 10.59 11.38 6.20
CA SER A 144 10.17 10.21 6.96
C SER A 144 8.71 9.76 6.80
N HIS A 145 7.90 10.41 5.94
CA HIS A 145 6.47 10.13 5.83
C HIS A 145 6.06 9.28 4.62
N HIS A 146 6.88 9.22 3.56
CA HIS A 146 6.65 8.36 2.40
C HIS A 146 7.75 7.32 2.19
N ASN A 147 8.94 7.52 2.75
CA ASN A 147 9.98 6.53 2.88
C ASN A 147 10.15 6.21 4.38
N VAL A 148 9.38 5.29 4.87
CA VAL A 148 9.51 4.80 6.23
C VAL A 148 10.84 4.08 6.31
N GLY A 149 11.87 4.81 6.80
CA GLY A 149 13.11 4.20 7.18
C GLY A 149 14.41 4.70 6.55
N GLY A 150 14.41 5.63 5.62
CA GLY A 150 15.67 6.14 5.05
C GLY A 150 16.27 5.25 3.94
N LEU A 151 17.45 5.60 3.48
CA LEU A 151 18.22 4.78 2.55
C LEU A 151 18.90 3.65 3.32
N PRO A 152 19.07 2.45 2.71
CA PRO A 152 19.88 1.40 3.28
C PRO A 152 21.30 1.89 3.51
N GLU A 153 21.79 1.85 4.74
CA GLU A 153 23.14 2.31 5.09
C GLU A 153 24.23 1.36 4.59
N ASP A 154 23.88 0.08 4.48
CA ASP A 154 24.79 -1.02 4.16
C ASP A 154 24.78 -1.42 2.66
N VAL A 155 24.06 -0.71 1.80
CA VAL A 155 24.01 -0.99 0.35
C VAL A 155 24.88 0.02 -0.39
N ASP A 156 25.99 -0.47 -0.94
CA ASP A 156 26.90 0.35 -1.73
C ASP A 156 26.36 0.48 -3.17
N PHE A 157 25.94 1.69 -3.56
CA PHE A 157 25.46 2.02 -4.91
C PHE A 157 26.04 3.37 -5.37
N LYS A 158 26.21 3.53 -6.69
CA LYS A 158 26.81 4.73 -7.26
C LYS A 158 25.89 5.95 -7.20
N GLU A 159 24.60 5.72 -7.50
CA GLU A 159 23.62 6.81 -7.63
C GLU A 159 22.17 6.30 -7.52
N ILE A 160 21.26 7.22 -7.13
CA ILE A 160 19.82 6.96 -7.14
C ILE A 160 19.23 7.28 -8.51
N VAL A 161 18.35 6.41 -9.00
CA VAL A 161 17.56 6.58 -10.23
C VAL A 161 16.11 6.84 -9.87
N GLU A 162 15.58 8.00 -10.23
CA GLU A 162 14.20 8.42 -9.97
C GLU A 162 13.48 8.66 -11.31
N PRO A 163 12.97 7.62 -11.95
CA PRO A 163 12.45 7.71 -13.32
C PRO A 163 11.18 8.55 -13.44
N LEU A 164 10.45 8.76 -12.33
CA LEU A 164 9.19 9.48 -12.28
C LEU A 164 9.28 10.89 -11.71
N ARG A 165 10.48 11.34 -11.31
CA ARG A 165 10.74 12.59 -10.58
C ARG A 165 10.11 13.86 -11.20
N ILE A 166 9.91 13.86 -12.52
CA ILE A 166 9.34 14.99 -13.26
C ILE A 166 7.85 14.88 -13.54
N LEU A 167 7.20 13.80 -13.09
CA LEU A 167 5.81 13.50 -13.39
C LEU A 167 4.89 13.81 -12.19
N PHE A 168 3.73 14.36 -12.49
CA PHE A 168 2.62 14.48 -11.54
C PHE A 168 1.86 13.14 -11.41
N LYS A 169 1.10 12.99 -10.33
CA LYS A 169 0.38 11.74 -10.02
C LYS A 169 -0.50 11.24 -11.17
N ASP A 170 -1.22 12.14 -11.83
CA ASP A 170 -2.08 11.80 -12.97
C ASP A 170 -1.29 11.37 -14.21
N GLU A 171 -0.10 11.97 -14.40
CA GLU A 171 0.82 11.58 -15.47
C GLU A 171 1.43 10.22 -15.19
N VAL A 172 1.75 9.91 -13.92
CA VAL A 172 2.23 8.58 -13.49
C VAL A 172 1.19 7.51 -13.79
N ARG A 173 -0.10 7.76 -13.49
CA ARG A 173 -1.18 6.83 -13.82
C ARG A 173 -1.30 6.59 -15.33
N LYS A 174 -1.31 7.66 -16.12
CA LYS A 174 -1.34 7.56 -17.59
C LYS A 174 -0.13 6.80 -18.13
N ALA A 175 1.05 7.05 -17.57
CA ALA A 175 2.27 6.33 -17.91
C ALA A 175 2.15 4.84 -17.57
N GLY A 176 1.55 4.48 -16.42
CA GLY A 176 1.30 3.11 -16.03
C GLY A 176 0.45 2.34 -17.05
N LEU A 177 -0.66 2.93 -17.49
CA LEU A 177 -1.50 2.35 -18.54
C LEU A 177 -0.76 2.21 -19.89
N GLU A 178 -0.01 3.24 -20.28
CA GLU A 178 0.80 3.21 -21.52
C GLU A 178 1.91 2.14 -21.47
N LEU A 179 2.38 1.78 -20.28
CA LEU A 179 3.35 0.70 -20.04
C LEU A 179 2.72 -0.69 -20.01
N GLY A 180 1.41 -0.82 -19.93
CA GLY A 180 0.67 -2.07 -19.87
C GLY A 180 0.32 -2.55 -18.46
N LEU A 181 0.46 -1.69 -17.45
CA LEU A 181 -0.01 -2.05 -16.11
C LEU A 181 -1.54 -2.16 -16.08
N PRO A 182 -2.10 -3.16 -15.40
CA PRO A 182 -3.53 -3.33 -15.30
C PRO A 182 -4.19 -2.17 -14.53
N GLU A 183 -5.40 -1.79 -14.94
CA GLU A 183 -6.14 -0.65 -14.38
C GLU A 183 -6.32 -0.74 -12.85
N HIS A 184 -6.58 -1.94 -12.33
CA HIS A 184 -6.76 -2.13 -10.90
C HIS A 184 -5.49 -1.82 -10.07
N LEU A 185 -4.29 -1.89 -10.65
CA LEU A 185 -3.05 -1.44 -10.02
C LEU A 185 -2.87 0.08 -10.16
N VAL A 186 -3.17 0.64 -11.34
CA VAL A 186 -2.95 2.06 -11.65
C VAL A 186 -3.94 2.95 -10.90
N TYR A 187 -5.20 2.54 -10.78
CA TYR A 187 -6.26 3.31 -10.14
C TYR A 187 -6.59 2.88 -8.72
N ARG A 188 -5.75 2.02 -8.12
CA ARG A 188 -5.97 1.65 -6.71
C ARG A 188 -5.94 2.89 -5.81
N GLN A 189 -6.85 2.90 -4.85
CA GLN A 189 -6.87 3.94 -3.84
C GLN A 189 -5.59 3.96 -2.99
N PRO A 190 -5.21 5.09 -2.40
CA PRO A 190 -4.05 5.18 -1.53
C PRO A 190 -4.05 4.10 -0.45
N PHE A 191 -2.87 3.60 -0.15
CA PHE A 191 -2.65 2.64 0.92
C PHE A 191 -1.44 3.09 1.75
N PRO A 192 -1.55 3.14 3.07
CA PRO A 192 -0.49 3.67 3.90
C PRO A 192 0.74 2.74 3.91
N GLY A 193 1.94 3.30 4.05
CA GLY A 193 3.18 2.52 4.11
C GLY A 193 3.18 1.43 5.19
N PRO A 194 2.68 1.68 6.43
CA PRO A 194 2.55 0.64 7.44
C PRO A 194 1.45 -0.40 7.17
N GLY A 195 0.73 -0.29 6.06
CA GLY A 195 -0.32 -1.21 5.67
C GLY A 195 -1.47 -1.28 6.67
N LEU A 196 -2.03 -2.46 6.86
CA LEU A 196 -3.12 -2.71 7.81
C LEU A 196 -2.69 -2.54 9.28
N GLY A 197 -1.40 -2.43 9.57
CA GLY A 197 -0.91 -2.23 10.93
C GLY A 197 -1.48 -1.00 11.64
N ILE A 198 -1.82 0.05 10.88
CA ILE A 198 -2.46 1.28 11.41
C ILE A 198 -3.98 1.31 11.21
N ARG A 199 -4.56 0.24 10.70
CA ARG A 199 -6.01 0.00 10.65
C ARG A 199 -6.49 -0.99 11.71
N ILE A 200 -5.59 -1.43 12.58
CA ILE A 200 -5.86 -2.26 13.75
C ILE A 200 -5.48 -1.46 14.98
N ILE A 201 -6.47 -0.93 15.71
CA ILE A 201 -6.23 -0.20 16.95
C ILE A 201 -5.67 -1.17 17.99
N GLY A 202 -4.55 -0.79 18.61
CA GLY A 202 -3.86 -1.63 19.58
C GLY A 202 -2.93 -2.67 18.93
N GLU A 203 -2.72 -3.80 19.59
CA GLU A 203 -1.78 -4.84 19.15
C GLU A 203 -2.20 -5.47 17.81
N VAL A 204 -1.21 -5.66 16.93
CA VAL A 204 -1.37 -6.31 15.63
C VAL A 204 -1.06 -7.80 15.76
N THR A 205 -2.00 -8.65 15.36
CA THR A 205 -1.83 -10.11 15.28
C THR A 205 -2.27 -10.64 13.93
N ALA A 206 -1.81 -11.83 13.54
CA ALA A 206 -2.22 -12.46 12.28
C ALA A 206 -3.74 -12.65 12.20
N GLU A 207 -4.41 -13.02 13.32
CA GLU A 207 -5.86 -13.14 13.41
C GLU A 207 -6.56 -11.81 13.10
N LYS A 208 -6.13 -10.72 13.75
CA LYS A 208 -6.72 -9.39 13.55
C LYS A 208 -6.48 -8.86 12.14
N VAL A 209 -5.30 -9.11 11.58
CA VAL A 209 -5.00 -8.77 10.18
C VAL A 209 -5.94 -9.50 9.24
N LYS A 210 -6.16 -10.79 9.44
CA LYS A 210 -7.10 -11.58 8.63
C LYS A 210 -8.52 -11.04 8.69
N ILE A 211 -9.00 -10.65 9.87
CA ILE A 211 -10.31 -10.01 10.04
C ILE A 211 -10.39 -8.72 9.19
N VAL A 212 -9.39 -7.85 9.28
CA VAL A 212 -9.38 -6.59 8.52
C VAL A 212 -9.27 -6.85 7.02
N GLN A 213 -8.43 -7.78 6.59
CA GLN A 213 -8.31 -8.17 5.18
C GLN A 213 -9.64 -8.61 4.58
N ASP A 214 -10.36 -9.49 5.27
CA ASP A 214 -11.64 -10.01 4.77
C ASP A 214 -12.73 -8.94 4.81
N ALA A 215 -12.84 -8.17 5.90
CA ALA A 215 -13.82 -7.09 6.01
C ALA A 215 -13.56 -5.96 4.99
N ASP A 216 -12.30 -5.58 4.79
CA ASP A 216 -11.91 -4.56 3.80
C ASP A 216 -12.17 -5.03 2.35
N ALA A 217 -11.93 -6.29 2.06
CA ALA A 217 -12.21 -6.87 0.75
C ALA A 217 -13.72 -6.84 0.43
N ILE A 218 -14.56 -7.26 1.39
CA ILE A 218 -16.02 -7.19 1.27
C ILE A 218 -16.49 -5.75 1.06
N TYR A 219 -15.99 -4.82 1.88
CA TYR A 219 -16.40 -3.42 1.78
C TYR A 219 -16.04 -2.80 0.43
N ARG A 220 -14.81 -3.04 -0.05
CA ARG A 220 -14.38 -2.53 -1.37
C ARG A 220 -15.20 -3.13 -2.51
N GLU A 221 -15.46 -4.45 -2.48
CA GLU A 221 -16.28 -5.13 -3.47
C GLU A 221 -17.69 -4.55 -3.56
N GLU A 222 -18.36 -4.34 -2.42
CA GLU A 222 -19.72 -3.80 -2.40
C GLU A 222 -19.78 -2.31 -2.82
N ILE A 223 -18.78 -1.50 -2.52
CA ILE A 223 -18.68 -0.13 -3.03
C ILE A 223 -18.49 -0.13 -4.54
N ASP A 224 -17.60 -0.98 -5.07
CA ASP A 224 -17.35 -1.09 -6.51
C ASP A 224 -18.63 -1.52 -7.24
N LYS A 225 -19.30 -2.54 -6.73
CA LYS A 225 -20.58 -3.04 -7.26
C LYS A 225 -21.69 -1.99 -7.21
N ALA A 226 -21.82 -1.27 -6.09
CA ALA A 226 -22.82 -0.21 -5.94
C ALA A 226 -22.61 0.93 -6.93
N PHE A 227 -21.35 1.28 -7.23
CA PHE A 227 -21.00 2.25 -8.25
C PHE A 227 -21.35 1.73 -9.66
N ASP A 228 -20.98 0.51 -9.99
CA ASP A 228 -21.23 -0.09 -11.31
C ASP A 228 -22.74 -0.28 -11.58
N GLU A 229 -23.54 -0.55 -10.54
CA GLU A 229 -25.00 -0.63 -10.59
C GLU A 229 -25.70 0.74 -10.59
N GLY A 230 -24.95 1.84 -10.51
CA GLY A 230 -25.50 3.21 -10.51
C GLY A 230 -26.18 3.63 -9.20
N LYS A 231 -25.98 2.89 -8.10
CA LYS A 231 -26.46 3.25 -6.76
C LYS A 231 -25.66 4.39 -6.13
N MET A 232 -24.47 4.62 -6.65
CA MET A 232 -23.57 5.70 -6.26
C MET A 232 -23.13 6.48 -7.50
N THR A 233 -23.09 7.81 -7.41
CA THR A 233 -22.66 8.69 -8.53
C THR A 233 -21.15 8.77 -8.66
N ALA A 234 -20.42 8.50 -7.59
CA ALA A 234 -18.96 8.47 -7.56
C ALA A 234 -18.47 7.54 -6.43
N LYS A 235 -17.30 6.94 -6.62
CA LYS A 235 -16.61 6.23 -5.54
C LYS A 235 -15.95 7.24 -4.60
N PRO A 236 -15.89 6.95 -3.27
CA PRO A 236 -15.12 7.77 -2.34
C PRO A 236 -13.63 7.80 -2.74
N ASN A 237 -12.92 8.87 -2.40
CA ASN A 237 -11.49 8.95 -2.69
C ASN A 237 -10.69 7.92 -1.90
N GLN A 238 -11.13 7.62 -0.66
CA GLN A 238 -10.55 6.57 0.16
C GLN A 238 -11.64 5.91 1.00
N TYR A 239 -11.66 4.58 1.03
CA TYR A 239 -12.60 3.79 1.82
C TYR A 239 -11.95 2.47 2.23
N PHE A 240 -12.19 2.07 3.47
CA PHE A 240 -11.56 0.89 4.06
C PHE A 240 -12.30 0.40 5.31
N ALA A 241 -11.98 -0.82 5.73
CA ALA A 241 -12.35 -1.36 7.02
C ALA A 241 -11.17 -1.28 8.02
N ALA A 242 -11.48 -1.05 9.28
CA ALA A 242 -10.54 -1.03 10.39
C ALA A 242 -11.06 -1.82 11.57
N LEU A 243 -10.16 -2.36 12.40
CA LEU A 243 -10.51 -3.08 13.62
C LEU A 243 -10.34 -2.16 14.83
N THR A 244 -11.44 -1.90 15.52
CA THR A 244 -11.47 -0.97 16.67
C THR A 244 -10.89 -1.54 17.95
N ASN A 245 -10.55 -2.83 17.99
CA ASN A 245 -10.20 -3.59 19.19
C ASN A 245 -11.31 -3.64 20.28
N MET A 246 -12.45 -2.99 20.03
CA MET A 246 -13.64 -3.10 20.87
C MET A 246 -14.28 -4.46 20.67
N ARG A 247 -14.67 -5.09 21.78
CA ARG A 247 -15.49 -6.31 21.76
C ARG A 247 -16.89 -6.02 22.30
N SER A 248 -17.86 -6.71 21.76
CA SER A 248 -19.26 -6.60 22.20
C SER A 248 -19.93 -7.95 22.28
N VAL A 249 -20.98 -8.01 23.10
CA VAL A 249 -21.85 -9.18 23.15
C VAL A 249 -22.72 -9.21 21.90
N GLY A 250 -22.78 -10.38 21.27
CA GLY A 250 -23.67 -10.68 20.16
C GLY A 250 -24.48 -11.96 20.41
N VAL A 251 -25.44 -12.23 19.57
CA VAL A 251 -26.20 -13.47 19.53
C VAL A 251 -26.12 -14.01 18.10
N MET A 252 -25.63 -15.23 17.97
CA MET A 252 -25.57 -15.94 16.69
C MET A 252 -26.23 -17.31 16.86
N GLY A 253 -27.43 -17.44 16.30
CA GLY A 253 -28.29 -18.58 16.61
C GLY A 253 -28.65 -18.59 18.10
N ASP A 254 -28.45 -19.72 18.77
CA ASP A 254 -28.74 -19.91 20.20
C ASP A 254 -27.56 -19.58 21.13
N PHE A 255 -26.45 -19.09 20.58
CA PHE A 255 -25.22 -18.85 21.34
C PHE A 255 -24.93 -17.36 21.49
N ARG A 256 -24.46 -16.97 22.68
CA ARG A 256 -23.86 -15.65 22.89
C ARG A 256 -22.43 -15.66 22.37
N THR A 257 -22.05 -14.58 21.67
CA THR A 257 -20.68 -14.32 21.21
C THR A 257 -20.13 -13.11 21.93
N TYR A 258 -18.78 -13.01 21.97
CA TYR A 258 -18.07 -11.83 22.46
C TYR A 258 -16.92 -11.53 21.49
N ASP A 259 -17.28 -10.85 20.41
CA ASP A 259 -16.45 -10.67 19.24
C ASP A 259 -16.13 -9.20 18.96
N TYR A 260 -15.29 -8.97 17.97
CA TYR A 260 -14.82 -7.63 17.59
C TYR A 260 -15.88 -6.80 16.87
N ALA A 261 -15.70 -5.49 16.98
CA ALA A 261 -16.38 -4.49 16.15
C ALA A 261 -15.45 -3.98 15.07
N VAL A 262 -15.92 -4.00 13.82
CA VAL A 262 -15.26 -3.41 12.66
C VAL A 262 -15.84 -2.03 12.41
N ALA A 263 -14.97 -1.03 12.15
CA ALA A 263 -15.35 0.29 11.68
C ALA A 263 -15.14 0.37 10.16
N LEU A 264 -16.17 0.82 9.45
CA LEU A 264 -16.08 1.20 8.04
C LEU A 264 -15.83 2.71 7.95
N ARG A 265 -14.94 3.12 7.08
CA ARG A 265 -14.64 4.51 6.82
C ARG A 265 -14.63 4.79 5.34
N ALA A 266 -15.27 5.89 4.92
CA ALA A 266 -15.18 6.42 3.57
C ALA A 266 -15.10 7.94 3.61
N VAL A 267 -14.16 8.50 2.85
CA VAL A 267 -13.93 9.94 2.82
C VAL A 267 -13.74 10.47 1.41
N ASN A 268 -14.20 11.71 1.22
CA ASN A 268 -13.89 12.53 0.07
C ASN A 268 -12.91 13.62 0.45
N THR A 269 -11.90 13.82 -0.37
CA THR A 269 -10.85 14.81 -0.16
C THR A 269 -10.31 15.30 -1.51
N SER A 270 -9.87 16.56 -1.56
CA SER A 270 -9.19 17.12 -2.73
C SER A 270 -7.66 17.16 -2.57
N ASP A 271 -7.18 17.33 -1.37
CA ASP A 271 -5.77 17.63 -1.06
C ASP A 271 -5.18 16.80 0.09
N PHE A 272 -5.97 15.92 0.67
CA PHE A 272 -5.65 15.13 1.88
C PHE A 272 -5.37 15.96 3.15
N MET A 273 -5.41 17.29 3.08
CA MET A 273 -5.33 18.17 4.25
C MET A 273 -6.65 18.19 5.00
N THR A 274 -7.74 18.25 4.26
CA THR A 274 -9.12 18.16 4.76
C THR A 274 -9.83 16.98 4.10
N ALA A 275 -10.76 16.37 4.82
CA ALA A 275 -11.59 15.30 4.31
C ALA A 275 -12.97 15.32 4.96
N SER A 276 -14.00 15.07 4.18
CA SER A 276 -15.36 14.88 4.67
C SER A 276 -15.75 13.40 4.61
N CYS A 277 -16.58 12.97 5.54
CA CYS A 277 -17.21 11.65 5.44
C CYS A 277 -18.04 11.59 4.15
N THR A 278 -17.97 10.45 3.44
CA THR A 278 -18.79 10.20 2.28
C THR A 278 -20.12 9.60 2.71
N GLU A 279 -21.21 10.09 2.15
CA GLU A 279 -22.51 9.46 2.30
C GLU A 279 -22.57 8.19 1.43
N ILE A 280 -22.60 7.03 2.09
CA ILE A 280 -22.82 5.73 1.43
C ILE A 280 -24.29 5.37 1.58
N PRO A 281 -24.99 4.95 0.50
CA PRO A 281 -26.39 4.53 0.61
C PRO A 281 -26.58 3.48 1.71
N PHE A 282 -27.59 3.67 2.56
CA PHE A 282 -27.81 2.81 3.72
C PHE A 282 -28.00 1.34 3.34
N GLU A 283 -28.63 1.06 2.23
CA GLU A 283 -28.80 -0.30 1.69
C GLU A 283 -27.45 -0.99 1.36
N VAL A 284 -26.46 -0.21 0.88
CA VAL A 284 -25.09 -0.70 0.61
C VAL A 284 -24.41 -1.02 1.93
N LEU A 285 -24.49 -0.11 2.92
CA LEU A 285 -23.93 -0.36 4.26
C LEU A 285 -24.57 -1.58 4.94
N GLN A 286 -25.88 -1.79 4.77
CA GLN A 286 -26.56 -2.98 5.27
C GLN A 286 -26.05 -4.26 4.59
N THR A 287 -25.84 -4.23 3.29
CA THR A 287 -25.30 -5.37 2.55
C THR A 287 -23.87 -5.69 3.02
N VAL A 288 -23.00 -4.68 3.15
CA VAL A 288 -21.64 -4.81 3.68
C VAL A 288 -21.66 -5.41 5.08
N MET A 289 -22.49 -4.86 5.97
CA MET A 289 -22.65 -5.36 7.35
C MET A 289 -23.09 -6.81 7.37
N ASN A 290 -24.10 -7.17 6.60
CA ASN A 290 -24.61 -8.55 6.55
C ASN A 290 -23.53 -9.52 6.05
N ARG A 291 -22.77 -9.15 5.02
CA ARG A 291 -21.67 -9.95 4.51
C ARG A 291 -20.54 -10.10 5.54
N ILE A 292 -20.10 -9.01 6.15
CA ILE A 292 -19.04 -9.06 7.17
C ILE A 292 -19.43 -9.96 8.34
N ILE A 293 -20.65 -9.82 8.88
CA ILE A 293 -21.11 -10.64 10.02
C ILE A 293 -21.17 -12.13 9.65
N ASN A 294 -21.55 -12.47 8.43
CA ASN A 294 -21.72 -13.87 8.03
C ASN A 294 -20.44 -14.52 7.49
N GLU A 295 -19.56 -13.74 6.86
CA GLU A 295 -18.38 -14.26 6.16
C GLU A 295 -17.07 -14.09 6.97
N VAL A 296 -17.01 -13.12 7.90
CA VAL A 296 -15.80 -12.82 8.69
C VAL A 296 -15.94 -13.33 10.12
N LYS A 297 -15.20 -14.37 10.45
CA LYS A 297 -15.20 -14.94 11.81
C LYS A 297 -14.65 -13.95 12.84
N GLY A 298 -15.24 -13.93 14.04
CA GLY A 298 -14.79 -13.09 15.14
C GLY A 298 -15.27 -11.64 15.08
N VAL A 299 -16.25 -11.34 14.22
CA VAL A 299 -16.91 -10.03 14.12
C VAL A 299 -18.41 -10.18 14.36
N ASN A 300 -18.95 -9.39 15.29
CA ASN A 300 -20.40 -9.36 15.58
C ASN A 300 -21.00 -7.95 15.52
N ARG A 301 -20.20 -6.94 15.14
CA ARG A 301 -20.65 -5.55 15.04
C ARG A 301 -19.92 -4.80 13.95
N VAL A 302 -20.66 -4.01 13.18
CA VAL A 302 -20.12 -3.11 12.16
C VAL A 302 -20.59 -1.68 12.48
N MET A 303 -19.68 -0.71 12.41
CA MET A 303 -19.92 0.71 12.63
C MET A 303 -19.47 1.51 11.42
N TYR A 304 -20.04 2.69 11.21
CA TYR A 304 -19.60 3.62 10.18
C TYR A 304 -19.07 4.90 10.83
N ASP A 305 -17.82 5.27 10.53
CA ASP A 305 -17.18 6.46 11.07
C ASP A 305 -17.55 7.71 10.26
N LEU A 306 -18.28 8.63 10.90
CA LEU A 306 -18.78 9.89 10.33
C LEU A 306 -17.80 11.06 10.50
N THR A 307 -16.66 10.86 11.13
CA THR A 307 -15.76 11.93 11.53
C THR A 307 -15.04 12.53 10.32
N SER A 308 -15.09 13.85 10.17
CA SER A 308 -14.31 14.58 9.17
C SER A 308 -12.87 14.83 9.63
N LYS A 309 -12.01 15.21 8.70
CA LYS A 309 -10.65 15.68 8.98
C LYS A 309 -10.57 17.20 8.68
N PRO A 310 -10.28 18.07 9.67
CA PRO A 310 -10.23 17.79 11.10
C PRO A 310 -11.61 17.52 11.71
N PRO A 311 -11.77 17.04 12.97
CA PRO A 311 -10.71 16.80 13.96
C PRO A 311 -10.05 15.42 13.85
N GLY A 312 -10.66 14.45 13.16
CA GLY A 312 -10.07 13.13 12.95
C GLY A 312 -8.96 13.15 11.91
N THR A 313 -8.29 12.01 11.75
CA THR A 313 -7.42 11.71 10.62
C THR A 313 -8.16 10.83 9.61
N ILE A 314 -7.59 10.59 8.41
CA ILE A 314 -8.19 9.65 7.47
C ILE A 314 -7.99 8.24 8.00
N GLU A 315 -6.74 7.82 8.26
CA GLU A 315 -6.43 6.53 8.88
C GLU A 315 -6.77 6.54 10.38
N MET A 316 -6.88 5.37 10.99
CA MET A 316 -7.30 5.23 12.39
C MET A 316 -6.15 5.45 13.38
N GLU A 317 -4.91 5.16 12.94
CA GLU A 317 -3.67 5.34 13.71
C GLU A 317 -2.56 6.00 12.88
#